data_05bdad82dda5003177e2d2de913bc131
#
_entry.id   05bdad82dda5003177e2d2de913bc131
#
_cell.length_a   1.000
_cell.length_b   1.000
_cell.length_c   1.000
_cell.angle_alpha   90.00
_cell.angle_beta   90.00
_cell.angle_gamma   90.00
#
_symmetry.space_group_name_H-M   'P 1'
#
loop_
_entity.id
_entity.type
_entity.pdbx_description
1 polymer ?
#
loop_
_entity_poly.entity_id
_entity_poly.type
_entity_poly.pdbx_seq_one_letter_code
_entity_poly.pdbx_strand_id
1 'polypeptide(L)'
;MKNRLLYIICIYLLSSTCKSQTPFSSWELGVFGGGSYYLGEVNQSHFSPLKSAFGPVIKYNYDQRLNVKIALTLGRIEGDDKNSNSSFNTSRNVSFKSDLLEVSSVLEFNFFPFSSLDPKSYLVTPYGYLGLAYLNHNPKIKNNGEFYSANLDTEGKSYSKHLLTIPMGLGIKFRMNRFEIVLDWGIRKTFTDYLDDVSTFYLPINALGTNNQQEIGNLTQYSDVGDLKRGDKYSKDWYIFTGITFFVNLSKEQICRSFN
;
A
#
# COMPACT_ATOMS: atom_id res chain seq x y z
N MET A 1 3.46 6.13 42.26
CA MET A 1 3.86 4.81 41.73
C MET A 1 2.83 3.72 42.03
N LYS A 2 2.20 3.64 43.21
CA LYS A 2 1.20 2.59 43.57
C LYS A 2 0.01 2.49 42.61
N ASN A 3 -0.54 3.59 42.12
CA ASN A 3 -1.73 3.57 41.24
C ASN A 3 -1.44 3.05 39.82
N ARG A 4 -0.23 3.23 39.28
CA ARG A 4 0.13 2.71 37.95
C ARG A 4 0.24 1.19 37.94
N LEU A 5 0.72 0.59 39.02
CA LEU A 5 0.77 -0.87 39.17
C LEU A 5 -0.63 -1.47 39.24
N LEU A 6 -1.57 -0.80 39.89
CA LEU A 6 -2.96 -1.22 39.98
C LEU A 6 -3.65 -1.24 38.61
N TYR A 7 -3.43 -0.24 37.79
CA TYR A 7 -3.96 -0.20 36.41
C TYR A 7 -3.39 -1.32 35.53
N ILE A 8 -2.10 -1.61 35.65
CA ILE A 8 -1.46 -2.70 34.90
C ILE A 8 -2.02 -4.06 35.33
N ILE A 9 -2.23 -4.27 36.63
CA ILE A 9 -2.85 -5.49 37.18
C ILE A 9 -4.31 -5.62 36.74
N CYS A 10 -5.09 -4.54 36.72
CA CYS A 10 -6.47 -4.55 36.25
C CYS A 10 -6.55 -4.86 34.73
N ILE A 11 -5.66 -4.33 33.91
CA ILE A 11 -5.60 -4.63 32.49
C ILE A 11 -5.21 -6.12 32.27
N TYR A 12 -4.29 -6.63 33.06
CA TYR A 12 -3.88 -8.04 32.99
C TYR A 12 -4.99 -9.02 33.45
N LEU A 13 -5.75 -8.65 34.47
CA LEU A 13 -6.90 -9.43 34.95
C LEU A 13 -8.10 -9.39 33.99
N LEU A 14 -8.31 -8.28 33.30
CA LEU A 14 -9.34 -8.16 32.25
C LEU A 14 -9.00 -8.99 31.00
N SER A 15 -7.72 -9.18 30.69
CA SER A 15 -7.28 -9.99 29.55
C SER A 15 -7.38 -11.52 29.78
N SER A 16 -7.45 -11.97 31.05
CA SER A 16 -7.46 -13.40 31.40
C SER A 16 -8.84 -14.06 31.41
N THR A 17 -9.93 -13.29 31.29
CA THR A 17 -11.30 -13.82 31.39
C THR A 17 -11.99 -14.07 30.05
N CYS A 18 -11.37 -13.74 28.94
CA CYS A 18 -11.90 -14.02 27.60
C CYS A 18 -11.41 -15.34 27.03
N LYS A 19 -11.64 -16.45 27.74
CA LYS A 19 -11.68 -17.78 27.10
C LYS A 19 -13.05 -17.99 26.47
N SER A 20 -13.37 -17.18 25.48
CA SER A 20 -14.46 -17.47 24.55
C SER A 20 -14.08 -18.67 23.72
N GLN A 21 -15.00 -19.61 23.59
CA GLN A 21 -14.91 -20.81 22.79
C GLN A 21 -14.17 -20.51 21.48
N THR A 22 -13.08 -21.22 21.21
CA THR A 22 -12.30 -21.11 19.97
C THR A 22 -13.00 -21.91 18.87
N PRO A 23 -13.85 -21.32 18.08
CA PRO A 23 -14.64 -22.22 17.26
C PRO A 23 -14.10 -22.39 15.85
N PHE A 24 -13.45 -21.42 15.24
CA PHE A 24 -13.26 -21.48 13.80
C PHE A 24 -11.93 -20.89 13.32
N SER A 25 -10.85 -21.08 14.11
CA SER A 25 -9.54 -20.68 13.64
C SER A 25 -9.15 -21.50 12.41
N SER A 26 -8.72 -20.83 11.37
CA SER A 26 -8.34 -21.48 10.11
C SER A 26 -7.25 -20.74 9.39
N TRP A 27 -6.49 -21.50 8.59
CA TRP A 27 -5.51 -20.93 7.67
C TRP A 27 -6.06 -20.95 6.25
N GLU A 28 -5.83 -19.85 5.56
CA GLU A 28 -6.16 -19.70 4.14
C GLU A 28 -4.93 -19.25 3.38
N LEU A 29 -4.75 -19.86 2.21
CA LEU A 29 -3.73 -19.48 1.25
C LEU A 29 -4.41 -18.85 0.05
N GLY A 30 -3.87 -17.75 -0.44
CA GLY A 30 -4.48 -17.03 -1.55
C GLY A 30 -3.47 -16.40 -2.50
N VAL A 31 -4.00 -15.89 -3.58
CA VAL A 31 -3.26 -15.12 -4.58
C VAL A 31 -4.04 -13.83 -4.86
N PHE A 32 -3.35 -12.73 -4.71
CA PHE A 32 -3.84 -11.40 -5.09
C PHE A 32 -3.51 -11.11 -6.55
N GLY A 33 -4.45 -10.54 -7.27
CA GLY A 33 -4.25 -9.99 -8.61
C GLY A 33 -5.07 -8.72 -8.79
N GLY A 34 -4.44 -7.67 -9.31
CA GLY A 34 -5.11 -6.39 -9.46
C GLY A 34 -4.22 -5.30 -10.03
N GLY A 35 -4.43 -4.09 -9.57
CA GLY A 35 -3.71 -2.93 -10.01
C GLY A 35 -3.12 -2.10 -8.87
N SER A 36 -2.10 -1.34 -9.22
CA SER A 36 -1.47 -0.34 -8.38
C SER A 36 -1.45 1.01 -9.07
N TYR A 37 -1.58 2.08 -8.30
CA TYR A 37 -1.42 3.44 -8.77
C TYR A 37 -0.90 4.35 -7.66
N TYR A 38 -0.36 5.48 -8.08
CA TYR A 38 0.27 6.48 -7.24
C TYR A 38 -0.64 7.70 -7.09
N LEU A 39 -0.60 8.32 -5.92
CA LEU A 39 -1.18 9.63 -5.66
C LEU A 39 -0.15 10.52 -4.97
N GLY A 40 0.16 11.64 -5.58
CA GLY A 40 1.10 12.64 -5.11
C GLY A 40 1.21 13.77 -6.11
N GLU A 41 2.38 14.36 -6.25
CA GLU A 41 2.57 15.59 -7.01
C GLU A 41 2.47 15.41 -8.52
N VAL A 42 2.97 14.28 -9.04
CA VAL A 42 2.99 13.99 -10.48
C VAL A 42 1.66 13.39 -10.94
N ASN A 43 0.89 12.77 -10.05
CA ASN A 43 -0.44 12.24 -10.37
C ASN A 43 -1.42 12.45 -9.21
N GLN A 44 -2.52 13.13 -9.49
CA GLN A 44 -3.62 13.38 -8.53
C GLN A 44 -4.90 12.59 -8.87
N SER A 45 -4.87 11.82 -9.95
CA SER A 45 -6.04 11.11 -10.44
C SER A 45 -6.11 9.69 -9.88
N HIS A 46 -7.27 9.31 -9.33
CA HIS A 46 -7.54 7.94 -8.91
C HIS A 46 -7.65 7.01 -10.12
N PHE A 47 -7.14 5.77 -9.97
CA PHE A 47 -7.19 4.70 -10.97
C PHE A 47 -6.49 5.00 -12.30
N SER A 48 -5.67 6.04 -12.36
CA SER A 48 -4.95 6.43 -13.58
C SER A 48 -3.56 6.98 -13.25
N PRO A 49 -2.48 6.44 -13.86
CA PRO A 49 -2.43 5.20 -14.62
C PRO A 49 -2.48 3.96 -13.70
N LEU A 50 -3.32 2.99 -14.02
CA LEU A 50 -3.38 1.72 -13.29
C LEU A 50 -2.37 0.73 -13.88
N LYS A 51 -1.49 0.21 -13.03
CA LYS A 51 -0.46 -0.79 -13.39
C LYS A 51 -0.73 -2.10 -12.68
N SER A 52 -0.28 -3.22 -13.24
CA SER A 52 -0.50 -4.55 -12.65
C SER A 52 0.18 -4.70 -11.29
N ALA A 53 -0.51 -5.39 -10.39
CA ALA A 53 -0.01 -5.80 -9.09
C ALA A 53 -0.49 -7.22 -8.78
N PHE A 54 0.39 -8.06 -8.21
CA PHE A 54 0.05 -9.45 -7.87
C PHE A 54 0.97 -10.00 -6.78
N GLY A 55 0.52 -11.08 -6.13
CA GLY A 55 1.36 -11.76 -5.18
C GLY A 55 0.63 -12.79 -4.31
N PRO A 56 1.37 -13.65 -3.61
CA PRO A 56 0.84 -14.61 -2.66
C PRO A 56 0.38 -13.93 -1.37
N VAL A 57 -0.64 -14.53 -0.77
CA VAL A 57 -1.25 -14.05 0.48
C VAL A 57 -1.53 -15.24 1.39
N ILE A 58 -1.22 -15.11 2.66
CA ILE A 58 -1.63 -16.05 3.71
C ILE A 58 -2.49 -15.32 4.72
N LYS A 59 -3.57 -15.95 5.16
CA LYS A 59 -4.49 -15.38 6.13
C LYS A 59 -4.76 -16.37 7.24
N TYR A 60 -4.68 -15.90 8.49
CA TYR A 60 -5.09 -16.61 9.67
C TYR A 60 -6.37 -15.99 10.20
N ASN A 61 -7.45 -16.76 10.18
CA ASN A 61 -8.71 -16.39 10.79
C ASN A 61 -8.64 -16.76 12.27
N TYR A 62 -8.59 -15.76 13.15
CA TYR A 62 -8.62 -15.99 14.58
C TYR A 62 -10.03 -16.38 15.03
N ASP A 63 -11.02 -15.65 14.55
CA ASP A 63 -12.44 -15.94 14.69
C ASP A 63 -13.23 -15.50 13.43
N GLN A 64 -14.54 -15.43 13.50
CA GLN A 64 -15.39 -15.03 12.39
C GLN A 64 -15.29 -13.52 12.03
N ARG A 65 -14.71 -12.71 12.92
CA ARG A 65 -14.60 -11.25 12.73
C ARG A 65 -13.18 -10.75 12.60
N LEU A 66 -12.22 -11.37 13.29
CA LEU A 66 -10.84 -10.92 13.32
C LEU A 66 -9.93 -11.90 12.57
N ASN A 67 -9.16 -11.34 11.63
CA ASN A 67 -8.20 -12.10 10.84
C ASN A 67 -6.88 -11.32 10.77
N VAL A 68 -5.80 -12.07 10.63
CA VAL A 68 -4.48 -11.51 10.32
C VAL A 68 -4.11 -11.97 8.92
N LYS A 69 -3.81 -11.02 8.03
CA LYS A 69 -3.38 -11.29 6.66
C LYS A 69 -1.94 -10.82 6.46
N ILE A 70 -1.11 -11.68 5.88
CA ILE A 70 0.25 -11.37 5.46
C ILE A 70 0.29 -11.53 3.95
N ALA A 71 0.80 -10.52 3.25
CA ALA A 71 0.92 -10.52 1.80
C ALA A 71 2.32 -10.11 1.36
N LEU A 72 2.79 -10.75 0.29
CA LEU A 72 3.91 -10.29 -0.51
C LEU A 72 3.35 -9.80 -1.84
N THR A 73 3.49 -8.51 -2.14
CA THR A 73 2.90 -7.90 -3.34
C THR A 73 3.99 -7.28 -4.21
N LEU A 74 4.00 -7.70 -5.47
CA LEU A 74 4.77 -7.07 -6.54
C LEU A 74 3.84 -6.14 -7.30
N GLY A 75 4.26 -4.90 -7.51
CA GLY A 75 3.47 -3.91 -8.23
C GLY A 75 4.35 -2.91 -8.97
N ARG A 76 3.73 -2.02 -9.71
CA ARG A 76 4.38 -0.89 -10.38
C ARG A 76 3.50 0.33 -10.29
N ILE A 77 4.10 1.47 -10.04
CA ILE A 77 3.44 2.77 -10.11
C ILE A 77 4.11 3.64 -11.17
N GLU A 78 3.34 4.51 -11.77
CA GLU A 78 3.82 5.49 -12.75
C GLU A 78 3.06 6.80 -12.57
N GLY A 79 3.70 7.90 -12.99
CA GLY A 79 3.09 9.21 -13.12
C GLY A 79 3.71 9.96 -14.30
N ASP A 80 2.93 10.85 -14.90
CA ASP A 80 3.36 11.69 -16.01
C ASP A 80 2.69 13.06 -15.90
N ASP A 81 3.49 14.10 -15.76
CA ASP A 81 3.06 15.49 -15.65
C ASP A 81 2.24 15.96 -16.87
N LYS A 82 2.41 15.32 -18.03
CA LYS A 82 1.61 15.62 -19.23
C LYS A 82 0.11 15.40 -19.04
N ASN A 83 -0.24 14.52 -18.11
CA ASN A 83 -1.63 14.22 -17.76
C ASN A 83 -2.19 15.15 -16.68
N SER A 84 -1.39 16.11 -16.19
CA SER A 84 -1.78 17.05 -15.15
C SER A 84 -2.57 18.23 -15.74
N ASN A 85 -3.54 18.70 -14.96
CA ASN A 85 -4.27 19.93 -15.27
C ASN A 85 -3.50 21.20 -14.84
N SER A 86 -2.36 21.07 -14.18
CA SER A 86 -1.51 22.17 -13.75
C SER A 86 -0.56 22.60 -14.87
N SER A 87 -0.57 23.88 -15.22
CA SER A 87 0.38 24.46 -16.19
C SER A 87 1.83 24.32 -15.70
N PHE A 88 2.07 24.40 -14.40
CA PHE A 88 3.38 24.18 -13.80
C PHE A 88 3.85 22.73 -14.03
N ASN A 89 3.04 21.74 -13.71
CA ASN A 89 3.41 20.33 -13.90
C ASN A 89 3.64 20.04 -15.39
N THR A 90 2.76 20.53 -16.27
CA THR A 90 2.92 20.33 -17.71
C THR A 90 4.22 20.95 -18.24
N SER A 91 4.64 22.10 -17.69
CA SER A 91 5.94 22.72 -18.03
C SER A 91 7.11 21.96 -17.45
N ARG A 92 6.98 21.43 -16.22
CA ARG A 92 7.99 20.58 -15.57
C ARG A 92 8.21 19.28 -16.34
N ASN A 93 7.13 18.67 -16.84
CA ASN A 93 7.15 17.52 -17.75
C ASN A 93 7.92 16.29 -17.19
N VAL A 94 7.82 16.05 -15.90
CA VAL A 94 8.38 14.86 -15.25
C VAL A 94 7.52 13.64 -15.56
N SER A 95 8.18 12.53 -15.86
CA SER A 95 7.54 11.23 -16.02
C SER A 95 8.37 10.20 -15.27
N PHE A 96 7.75 9.47 -14.35
CA PHE A 96 8.43 8.46 -13.55
C PHE A 96 7.72 7.12 -13.58
N LYS A 97 8.47 6.06 -13.25
CA LYS A 97 7.95 4.74 -12.91
C LYS A 97 8.73 4.17 -11.74
N SER A 98 8.07 3.40 -10.89
CA SER A 98 8.72 2.71 -9.78
C SER A 98 8.18 1.29 -9.64
N ASP A 99 9.08 0.31 -9.61
CA ASP A 99 8.74 -1.05 -9.26
C ASP A 99 8.64 -1.15 -7.73
N LEU A 100 7.61 -1.82 -7.25
CA LEU A 100 7.29 -1.97 -5.83
C LEU A 100 7.37 -3.44 -5.41
N LEU A 101 8.03 -3.69 -4.29
CA LEU A 101 7.98 -4.96 -3.57
C LEU A 101 7.52 -4.65 -2.14
N GLU A 102 6.29 -5.05 -1.80
CA GLU A 102 5.70 -4.85 -0.47
C GLU A 102 5.57 -6.17 0.28
N VAL A 103 5.99 -6.19 1.54
CA VAL A 103 5.62 -7.22 2.51
C VAL A 103 4.74 -6.56 3.56
N SER A 104 3.49 -6.97 3.66
CA SER A 104 2.51 -6.38 4.57
C SER A 104 1.96 -7.38 5.57
N SER A 105 1.64 -6.89 6.77
CA SER A 105 0.89 -7.59 7.80
C SER A 105 -0.25 -6.69 8.25
N VAL A 106 -1.49 -7.13 8.06
CA VAL A 106 -2.68 -6.35 8.38
C VAL A 106 -3.64 -7.14 9.25
N LEU A 107 -4.29 -6.43 10.15
CA LEU A 107 -5.44 -6.91 10.91
C LEU A 107 -6.71 -6.54 10.13
N GLU A 108 -7.54 -7.54 9.85
CA GLU A 108 -8.83 -7.38 9.18
C GLU A 108 -9.97 -7.55 10.18
N PHE A 109 -10.99 -6.72 10.05
CA PHE A 109 -12.23 -6.80 10.81
C PHE A 109 -13.43 -6.99 9.88
N ASN A 110 -14.10 -8.13 9.99
CA ASN A 110 -15.35 -8.44 9.27
C ASN A 110 -16.53 -7.81 9.99
N PHE A 111 -17.33 -7.02 9.30
CA PHE A 111 -18.53 -6.39 9.88
C PHE A 111 -19.63 -7.41 10.23
N PHE A 112 -19.71 -8.49 9.46
CA PHE A 112 -20.58 -9.63 9.77
C PHE A 112 -19.76 -10.88 10.08
N PRO A 113 -20.24 -11.79 10.95
CA PRO A 113 -19.59 -13.08 11.19
C PRO A 113 -19.39 -13.84 9.88
N PHE A 114 -18.15 -14.14 9.54
CA PHE A 114 -17.79 -14.73 8.26
C PHE A 114 -16.77 -15.85 8.44
N SER A 115 -17.07 -17.02 7.91
CA SER A 115 -16.15 -18.17 7.93
C SER A 115 -16.44 -19.08 6.75
N SER A 116 -15.41 -19.54 6.07
CA SER A 116 -15.52 -20.55 5.02
C SER A 116 -15.82 -21.95 5.55
N LEU A 117 -15.67 -22.18 6.87
CA LEU A 117 -15.92 -23.45 7.53
C LEU A 117 -17.28 -23.54 8.22
N ASP A 118 -17.95 -22.44 8.47
CA ASP A 118 -19.25 -22.42 9.14
C ASP A 118 -20.39 -22.14 8.14
N PRO A 119 -21.23 -23.16 7.82
CA PRO A 119 -22.37 -22.97 6.92
C PRO A 119 -23.38 -21.93 7.40
N LYS A 120 -23.41 -21.64 8.71
CA LYS A 120 -24.33 -20.65 9.31
C LYS A 120 -23.81 -19.23 9.25
N SER A 121 -22.52 -19.02 8.91
CA SER A 121 -21.96 -17.67 8.74
C SER A 121 -22.49 -16.99 7.49
N TYR A 122 -22.36 -15.67 7.43
CA TYR A 122 -22.79 -14.91 6.25
C TYR A 122 -21.99 -15.31 4.99
N LEU A 123 -22.67 -15.29 3.84
CA LEU A 123 -22.04 -15.56 2.54
C LEU A 123 -21.21 -14.38 2.05
N VAL A 124 -21.56 -13.19 2.51
CA VAL A 124 -20.92 -11.93 2.11
C VAL A 124 -20.69 -11.08 3.35
N THR A 125 -19.51 -10.46 3.45
CA THR A 125 -19.22 -9.48 4.49
C THR A 125 -18.38 -8.33 3.95
N PRO A 126 -18.76 -7.08 4.22
CA PRO A 126 -17.80 -5.97 4.14
C PRO A 126 -16.77 -6.14 5.25
N TYR A 127 -15.56 -5.62 5.01
CA TYR A 127 -14.49 -5.62 6.01
C TYR A 127 -13.62 -4.39 5.87
N GLY A 128 -12.95 -4.04 6.94
CA GLY A 128 -11.90 -3.04 6.94
C GLY A 128 -10.59 -3.63 7.45
N TYR A 129 -9.49 -3.02 7.10
CA TYR A 129 -8.18 -3.45 7.57
C TYR A 129 -7.21 -2.30 7.81
N LEU A 130 -6.27 -2.55 8.72
CA LEU A 130 -5.18 -1.66 9.06
C LEU A 130 -3.95 -2.50 9.43
N GLY A 131 -2.75 -2.01 9.12
CA GLY A 131 -1.54 -2.74 9.47
C GLY A 131 -0.25 -1.99 9.23
N LEU A 132 0.81 -2.78 9.08
CA LEU A 132 2.15 -2.30 8.78
C LEU A 132 2.69 -3.02 7.54
N ALA A 133 3.46 -2.30 6.74
CA ALA A 133 4.14 -2.87 5.60
C ALA A 133 5.56 -2.33 5.45
N TYR A 134 6.41 -3.19 4.92
CA TYR A 134 7.74 -2.84 4.46
C TYR A 134 7.73 -2.78 2.93
N LEU A 135 8.10 -1.64 2.40
CA LEU A 135 8.15 -1.36 0.97
C LEU A 135 9.61 -1.21 0.52
N ASN A 136 9.97 -1.92 -0.53
CA ASN A 136 11.12 -1.61 -1.36
C ASN A 136 10.62 -1.01 -2.67
N HIS A 137 11.10 0.19 -3.02
CA HIS A 137 10.74 0.88 -4.26
C HIS A 137 11.97 1.29 -5.05
N ASN A 138 11.84 1.41 -6.37
CA ASN A 138 12.94 1.77 -7.24
C ASN A 138 12.47 2.77 -8.31
N PRO A 139 12.39 4.07 -7.96
CA PRO A 139 11.95 5.08 -8.89
C PRO A 139 12.95 5.26 -10.04
N LYS A 140 12.40 5.43 -11.24
CA LYS A 140 13.12 5.70 -12.47
C LYS A 140 12.46 6.87 -13.17
N ILE A 141 13.24 7.84 -13.59
CA ILE A 141 12.78 9.03 -14.30
C ILE A 141 13.02 8.86 -15.79
N LYS A 142 12.09 9.34 -16.59
CA LYS A 142 12.19 9.33 -18.04
C LYS A 142 12.99 10.54 -18.53
N ASN A 143 14.06 10.27 -19.29
CA ASN A 143 14.83 11.30 -19.97
C ASN A 143 15.12 10.83 -21.41
N ASN A 144 14.89 11.69 -22.41
CA ASN A 144 15.09 11.39 -23.85
C ASN A 144 14.43 10.08 -24.33
N GLY A 145 13.28 9.72 -23.72
CA GLY A 145 12.54 8.51 -24.08
C GLY A 145 12.94 7.26 -23.30
N GLU A 146 14.04 7.27 -22.57
CA GLU A 146 14.55 6.17 -21.76
C GLU A 146 14.35 6.42 -20.26
N PHE A 147 14.26 5.33 -19.47
CA PHE A 147 14.12 5.41 -18.03
C PHE A 147 15.45 5.13 -17.33
N TYR A 148 15.91 6.10 -16.56
CA TYR A 148 17.12 6.03 -15.75
C TYR A 148 16.78 5.90 -14.27
N SER A 149 17.62 5.19 -13.51
CA SER A 149 17.44 5.13 -12.05
C SER A 149 17.49 6.55 -11.48
N ALA A 150 16.48 6.91 -10.69
CA ALA A 150 16.47 8.17 -9.97
C ALA A 150 17.64 8.17 -8.99
N ASN A 151 18.62 8.97 -9.30
CA ASN A 151 19.81 9.20 -8.50
C ASN A 151 19.79 10.67 -8.08
N LEU A 152 20.45 10.99 -7.01
CA LEU A 152 20.76 12.26 -6.35
C LEU A 152 20.81 13.55 -7.21
N ASP A 153 20.63 13.46 -8.52
CA ASP A 153 21.11 14.47 -9.47
C ASP A 153 20.16 15.69 -9.61
N THR A 154 18.88 15.56 -9.22
CA THR A 154 17.90 16.64 -9.39
C THR A 154 17.81 17.57 -8.18
N GLU A 155 17.78 17.01 -6.97
CA GLU A 155 17.61 17.75 -5.73
C GLU A 155 18.79 17.61 -4.76
N GLY A 156 19.84 16.85 -5.15
CA GLY A 156 21.07 16.66 -4.35
C GLY A 156 20.86 15.91 -3.03
N LYS A 157 19.73 15.20 -2.88
CA LYS A 157 19.40 14.48 -1.65
C LYS A 157 19.32 12.98 -1.88
N SER A 158 20.04 12.23 -1.01
CA SER A 158 19.85 10.79 -0.96
C SER A 158 18.65 10.44 -0.10
N TYR A 159 17.85 9.48 -0.55
CA TYR A 159 16.73 8.93 0.19
C TYR A 159 16.76 7.39 0.20
N SER A 160 16.10 6.82 1.21
CA SER A 160 16.03 5.37 1.33
C SER A 160 15.02 4.79 0.33
N LYS A 161 15.42 3.73 -0.36
CA LYS A 161 14.52 2.91 -1.18
C LYS A 161 13.72 1.91 -0.35
N HIS A 162 13.94 1.87 0.96
CA HIS A 162 13.30 0.99 1.92
C HIS A 162 12.47 1.80 2.89
N LEU A 163 11.19 1.57 2.95
CA LEU A 163 10.23 2.37 3.69
C LEU A 163 9.34 1.49 4.56
N LEU A 164 8.96 2.02 5.72
CA LEU A 164 7.80 1.53 6.45
C LEU A 164 6.57 2.32 5.99
N THR A 165 5.45 1.62 5.80
CA THR A 165 4.19 2.21 5.37
C THR A 165 3.03 1.67 6.21
N ILE A 166 1.92 2.40 6.21
CA ILE A 166 0.70 2.01 6.91
C ILE A 166 -0.37 1.69 5.86
N PRO A 167 -0.58 0.39 5.54
CA PRO A 167 -1.70 -0.04 4.73
C PRO A 167 -3.01 0.07 5.50
N MET A 168 -4.03 0.64 4.86
CA MET A 168 -5.40 0.68 5.35
C MET A 168 -6.38 0.59 4.18
N GLY A 169 -7.52 -0.02 4.40
CA GLY A 169 -8.47 -0.18 3.31
C GLY A 169 -9.78 -0.82 3.71
N LEU A 170 -10.62 -0.97 2.71
CA LEU A 170 -11.95 -1.57 2.79
C LEU A 170 -12.12 -2.58 1.67
N GLY A 171 -13.00 -3.54 1.88
CA GLY A 171 -13.31 -4.53 0.87
C GLY A 171 -14.57 -5.32 1.18
N ILE A 172 -14.85 -6.27 0.30
CA ILE A 172 -15.98 -7.19 0.43
C ILE A 172 -15.47 -8.60 0.20
N LYS A 173 -15.85 -9.51 1.09
CA LYS A 173 -15.54 -10.94 1.03
C LYS A 173 -16.78 -11.72 0.59
N PHE A 174 -16.59 -12.69 -0.29
CA PHE A 174 -17.61 -13.60 -0.79
C PHE A 174 -17.17 -15.02 -0.51
N ARG A 175 -18.01 -15.81 0.16
CA ARG A 175 -17.77 -17.22 0.43
C ARG A 175 -18.36 -18.11 -0.64
N MET A 176 -17.56 -19.08 -1.10
CA MET A 176 -17.95 -20.12 -2.04
C MET A 176 -17.41 -21.48 -1.55
N ASN A 177 -18.11 -22.11 -0.60
CA ASN A 177 -17.65 -23.34 0.06
C ASN A 177 -16.27 -23.11 0.72
N ARG A 178 -15.23 -23.84 0.26
CA ARG A 178 -13.85 -23.71 0.71
C ARG A 178 -13.09 -22.54 0.09
N PHE A 179 -13.68 -21.88 -0.88
CA PHE A 179 -13.08 -20.75 -1.56
C PHE A 179 -13.64 -19.45 -1.01
N GLU A 180 -12.82 -18.43 -1.00
CA GLU A 180 -13.21 -17.07 -0.71
C GLU A 180 -12.69 -16.16 -1.83
N ILE A 181 -13.55 -15.28 -2.30
CA ILE A 181 -13.20 -14.20 -3.23
C ILE A 181 -13.29 -12.91 -2.46
N VAL A 182 -12.24 -12.13 -2.53
CA VAL A 182 -12.14 -10.84 -1.85
C VAL A 182 -11.90 -9.76 -2.88
N LEU A 183 -12.75 -8.73 -2.86
CA LEU A 183 -12.51 -7.48 -3.58
C LEU A 183 -12.02 -6.46 -2.58
N ASP A 184 -10.86 -5.85 -2.83
CA ASP A 184 -10.34 -4.83 -1.93
C ASP A 184 -9.80 -3.59 -2.66
N TRP A 185 -9.86 -2.49 -1.93
CA TRP A 185 -9.24 -1.23 -2.25
C TRP A 185 -8.54 -0.71 -1.01
N GLY A 186 -7.25 -0.46 -1.11
CA GLY A 186 -6.49 -0.02 0.03
C GLY A 186 -5.37 0.94 -0.32
N ILE A 187 -5.28 1.97 0.51
CA ILE A 187 -4.25 2.99 0.45
C ILE A 187 -3.09 2.64 1.39
N ARG A 188 -1.91 3.11 1.04
CA ARG A 188 -0.69 2.98 1.84
C ARG A 188 -0.15 4.36 2.11
N LYS A 189 -0.18 4.75 3.38
CA LYS A 189 0.44 5.99 3.81
C LYS A 189 1.95 5.78 3.87
N THR A 190 2.70 6.56 3.11
CA THR A 190 4.14 6.66 3.23
C THR A 190 4.54 7.82 4.14
N PHE A 191 5.79 7.83 4.59
CA PHE A 191 6.37 8.94 5.35
C PHE A 191 7.44 9.66 4.53
N THR A 192 7.57 9.28 3.26
CA THR A 192 8.46 9.91 2.29
C THR A 192 7.69 10.77 1.29
N ASP A 193 8.41 11.62 0.60
CA ASP A 193 8.02 12.47 -0.50
C ASP A 193 8.88 12.18 -1.73
N TYR A 194 9.52 11.03 -1.74
CA TYR A 194 10.43 10.60 -2.79
C TYR A 194 10.01 9.26 -3.41
N LEU A 195 8.71 8.97 -3.41
CA LEU A 195 8.21 7.78 -4.09
C LEU A 195 8.27 7.95 -5.61
N ASP A 196 8.15 9.19 -6.07
CA ASP A 196 8.24 9.66 -7.46
C ASP A 196 9.53 10.43 -7.79
N ASP A 197 10.47 10.55 -6.83
CA ASP A 197 11.70 11.34 -6.90
C ASP A 197 11.47 12.87 -6.95
N VAL A 198 10.29 13.37 -6.59
CA VAL A 198 9.94 14.80 -6.61
C VAL A 198 9.60 15.27 -5.21
N SER A 199 10.27 16.32 -4.69
CA SER A 199 10.02 16.82 -3.33
C SER A 199 10.25 18.31 -3.14
N THR A 200 11.47 18.84 -3.39
CA THR A 200 11.87 20.15 -2.89
C THR A 200 12.14 21.17 -4.00
N PHE A 201 13.38 21.58 -4.16
CA PHE A 201 13.84 22.56 -5.14
C PHE A 201 14.89 21.92 -6.04
N TYR A 202 15.00 22.42 -7.25
CA TYR A 202 16.09 22.04 -8.15
C TYR A 202 17.44 22.46 -7.59
N LEU A 203 18.46 21.67 -7.92
CA LEU A 203 19.84 22.13 -7.73
C LEU A 203 20.19 23.26 -8.73
N PRO A 204 21.15 24.13 -8.40
CA PRO A 204 21.72 25.06 -9.37
C PRO A 204 22.25 24.33 -10.62
N ILE A 205 22.08 24.91 -11.79
CA ILE A 205 22.42 24.30 -13.10
C ILE A 205 23.83 23.71 -13.12
N ASN A 206 24.77 24.36 -12.47
CA ASN A 206 26.18 23.93 -12.40
C ASN A 206 26.40 22.65 -11.56
N ALA A 207 25.43 22.29 -10.71
CA ALA A 207 25.50 21.12 -9.84
C ALA A 207 24.63 19.96 -10.37
N LEU A 208 23.90 20.16 -11.48
CA LEU A 208 23.00 19.16 -12.07
C LEU A 208 23.79 18.19 -12.95
N GLY A 209 23.54 16.91 -12.79
CA GLY A 209 24.11 15.86 -13.65
C GLY A 209 23.56 15.92 -15.09
N THR A 210 24.34 15.39 -16.02
CA THR A 210 24.01 15.41 -17.46
C THR A 210 22.72 14.67 -17.84
N ASN A 211 22.21 13.81 -16.97
CA ASN A 211 21.02 12.98 -17.22
C ASN A 211 19.68 13.76 -17.07
N ASN A 212 19.72 14.97 -16.53
CA ASN A 212 18.50 15.77 -16.25
C ASN A 212 18.30 16.93 -17.24
N GLN A 213 19.03 16.95 -18.33
CA GLN A 213 19.03 18.05 -19.31
C GLN A 213 17.64 18.31 -19.92
N GLN A 214 16.79 17.28 -20.06
CA GLN A 214 15.47 17.47 -20.68
C GLN A 214 14.47 18.15 -19.73
N GLU A 215 14.46 17.74 -18.45
CA GLU A 215 13.64 18.40 -17.42
C GLU A 215 14.04 19.86 -17.26
N ILE A 216 15.36 20.12 -17.26
CA ILE A 216 15.93 21.47 -17.17
C ILE A 216 15.71 22.25 -18.44
N GLY A 217 15.85 21.64 -19.63
CA GLY A 217 15.66 22.28 -20.92
C GLY A 217 14.27 22.91 -21.06
N ASN A 218 13.25 22.31 -20.47
CA ASN A 218 11.88 22.84 -20.44
C ASN A 218 11.72 24.02 -19.47
N LEU A 219 12.62 24.14 -18.48
CA LEU A 219 12.61 25.18 -17.46
C LEU A 219 13.60 26.32 -17.74
N THR A 220 14.44 26.22 -18.76
CA THR A 220 15.45 27.24 -19.09
C THR A 220 14.86 28.58 -19.50
N GLN A 221 13.56 28.67 -19.75
CA GLN A 221 12.87 29.95 -19.88
C GLN A 221 12.80 30.75 -18.56
N TYR A 222 13.09 30.09 -17.42
CA TYR A 222 13.21 30.71 -16.10
C TYR A 222 14.69 30.93 -15.82
N SER A 223 15.11 32.17 -15.61
CA SER A 223 16.51 32.61 -15.56
C SER A 223 17.34 32.02 -14.42
N ASP A 224 16.75 31.42 -13.41
CA ASP A 224 17.43 30.75 -12.30
C ASP A 224 16.70 29.49 -11.86
N VAL A 225 17.16 28.35 -12.33
CA VAL A 225 16.54 27.04 -12.05
C VAL A 225 16.77 26.59 -10.62
N GLY A 226 17.86 27.02 -9.98
CA GLY A 226 18.23 26.59 -8.62
C GLY A 226 17.28 27.05 -7.51
N ASP A 227 16.45 28.07 -7.76
CA ASP A 227 15.44 28.55 -6.81
C ASP A 227 14.02 28.07 -7.17
N LEU A 228 13.86 27.31 -8.25
CA LEU A 228 12.55 26.81 -8.66
C LEU A 228 12.12 25.64 -7.78
N LYS A 229 10.92 25.75 -7.26
CA LYS A 229 10.25 24.69 -6.54
C LYS A 229 9.98 23.52 -7.51
N ARG A 230 10.48 22.30 -7.18
CA ARG A 230 10.23 21.10 -7.96
C ARG A 230 8.99 20.36 -7.44
N GLY A 231 8.84 20.29 -6.12
CA GLY A 231 7.75 19.66 -5.44
C GLY A 231 7.34 20.35 -4.14
N ASP A 232 6.50 19.69 -3.32
CA ASP A 232 6.07 20.17 -2.01
C ASP A 232 6.44 19.18 -0.91
N LYS A 233 7.55 19.40 -0.23
CA LYS A 233 8.07 18.53 0.84
C LYS A 233 7.09 18.19 1.97
N TYR A 234 5.98 18.89 2.06
CA TYR A 234 4.95 18.68 3.10
C TYR A 234 3.87 17.70 2.64
N SER A 235 3.69 17.53 1.33
CA SER A 235 2.74 16.60 0.73
C SER A 235 3.40 15.23 0.62
N LYS A 236 3.01 14.28 1.49
CA LYS A 236 3.58 12.93 1.44
C LYS A 236 2.88 12.08 0.39
N ASP A 237 3.66 11.24 -0.27
CA ASP A 237 3.19 10.34 -1.31
C ASP A 237 2.36 9.19 -0.77
N TRP A 238 1.41 8.75 -1.59
CA TRP A 238 0.57 7.61 -1.32
C TRP A 238 0.61 6.64 -2.51
N TYR A 239 0.48 5.36 -2.22
CA TYR A 239 0.22 4.38 -3.28
C TYR A 239 -0.95 3.48 -2.88
N ILE A 240 -1.61 2.94 -3.88
CA ILE A 240 -2.84 2.19 -3.72
C ILE A 240 -2.69 0.85 -4.43
N PHE A 241 -3.18 -0.22 -3.78
CA PHE A 241 -3.48 -1.48 -4.44
C PHE A 241 -4.98 -1.69 -4.42
N THR A 242 -5.51 -2.17 -5.55
CA THR A 242 -6.92 -2.54 -5.69
C THR A 242 -7.02 -3.79 -6.54
N GLY A 243 -7.90 -4.72 -6.19
CA GLY A 243 -8.01 -5.94 -6.97
C GLY A 243 -8.83 -7.03 -6.32
N ILE A 244 -8.52 -8.25 -6.71
CA ILE A 244 -9.20 -9.47 -6.30
C ILE A 244 -8.20 -10.41 -5.67
N THR A 245 -8.56 -10.99 -4.54
CA THR A 245 -7.82 -12.10 -3.94
C THR A 245 -8.66 -13.35 -3.93
N PHE A 246 -8.10 -14.46 -4.37
CA PHE A 246 -8.71 -15.78 -4.27
C PHE A 246 -8.03 -16.53 -3.14
N PHE A 247 -8.82 -17.01 -2.18
CA PHE A 247 -8.35 -17.82 -1.06
C PHE A 247 -8.91 -19.23 -1.11
N VAL A 248 -8.12 -20.17 -0.61
CA VAL A 248 -8.50 -21.56 -0.33
C VAL A 248 -8.29 -21.83 1.13
N ASN A 249 -9.30 -22.29 1.83
CA ASN A 249 -9.18 -22.72 3.22
C ASN A 249 -8.48 -24.07 3.32
N LEU A 250 -7.40 -24.10 4.09
CA LEU A 250 -6.56 -25.29 4.28
C LEU A 250 -7.05 -26.17 5.43
N SER A 251 -7.91 -25.66 6.31
CA SER A 251 -8.40 -26.38 7.47
C SER A 251 -9.50 -27.37 7.06
N LYS A 252 -9.57 -28.48 7.78
CA LYS A 252 -10.65 -29.46 7.62
C LYS A 252 -11.92 -28.93 8.27
N GLU A 253 -13.06 -29.15 7.65
CA GLU A 253 -14.37 -28.88 8.25
C GLU A 253 -14.48 -29.62 9.59
N GLN A 254 -14.68 -28.89 10.67
CA GLN A 254 -15.04 -29.50 11.95
C GLN A 254 -16.53 -29.81 11.91
N ILE A 255 -16.85 -31.02 11.47
CA ILE A 255 -18.22 -31.53 11.60
C ILE A 255 -18.43 -31.79 13.10
N CYS A 256 -19.07 -30.85 13.80
CA CYS A 256 -19.62 -31.15 15.12
C CYS A 256 -20.70 -32.23 14.92
N ARG A 257 -20.37 -33.49 15.20
CA ARG A 257 -21.40 -34.53 15.35
C ARG A 257 -22.25 -34.09 16.53
N SER A 258 -23.46 -33.62 16.25
CA SER A 258 -24.49 -33.55 17.30
C SER A 258 -24.74 -34.98 17.77
N PHE A 259 -24.35 -35.28 19.00
CA PHE A 259 -24.87 -36.45 19.67
C PHE A 259 -26.35 -36.19 19.93
N ASN A 260 -27.21 -36.88 19.19
CA ASN A 260 -28.61 -37.05 19.53
C ASN A 260 -28.72 -37.93 20.76
#